data_9de1227b42f22a28760e358b8fd143f6
#
_entry.id   9de1227b42f22a28760e358b8fd143f6
#
_cell.length_a   1.000
_cell.length_b   1.000
_cell.length_c   1.000
_cell.angle_alpha   90.00
_cell.angle_beta   90.00
_cell.angle_gamma   90.00
#
_symmetry.space_group_name_H-M   'P 1'
#
loop_
_entity.id
_entity.type
_entity.pdbx_description
1 polymer ?
#
loop_
_entity_poly.entity_id
_entity_poly.type
_entity_poly.pdbx_seq_one_letter_code
_entity_poly.pdbx_strand_id
1 'polypeptide(L)'
;TGTAKVNVGNFIISNVASPVASTDAATKQYVDDVAQGLHTHDSCNAATTTTLATISGGTVTYNNGTSGVGATLTTTGTYTTIDGVTLSNDMRILVKNEVTAANNGIYVRTSSTVLTRATDFNSVSEIEAGDFTFVTAGTVYDNTGWVQTATVVTIGTDPIDWTQFSGAGTYSAGTG
;
A
#
# COMPACT_ATOMS: atom_id res chain seq x y z
N THR A 1 1.20 50.90 2.86
CA THR A 1 1.90 49.89 3.71
C THR A 1 2.36 48.75 2.82
N GLY A 2 3.65 48.80 2.41
CA GLY A 2 4.25 47.77 1.60
C GLY A 2 4.45 46.49 2.41
N THR A 3 3.97 45.36 1.90
CA THR A 3 4.31 44.05 2.44
C THR A 3 5.77 43.74 2.15
N ALA A 4 6.61 43.65 3.18
CA ALA A 4 7.99 43.24 3.01
C ALA A 4 8.00 41.80 2.46
N LYS A 5 8.65 41.58 1.32
CA LYS A 5 8.83 40.28 0.68
C LYS A 5 10.32 39.95 0.61
N VAL A 6 10.67 38.74 0.98
CA VAL A 6 12.00 38.20 0.72
C VAL A 6 11.93 37.43 -0.59
N ASN A 7 12.65 37.90 -1.62
CA ASN A 7 12.80 37.20 -2.89
C ASN A 7 14.24 36.65 -2.95
N VAL A 8 14.39 35.35 -2.88
CA VAL A 8 15.68 34.68 -2.94
C VAL A 8 16.06 34.21 -4.36
N GLY A 9 15.22 34.55 -5.36
CA GLY A 9 15.42 34.05 -6.72
C GLY A 9 15.49 32.53 -6.80
N ASN A 10 16.51 32.02 -7.49
CA ASN A 10 16.77 30.56 -7.60
C ASN A 10 17.78 30.04 -6.59
N PHE A 11 18.06 30.79 -5.52
CA PHE A 11 19.00 30.35 -4.48
C PHE A 11 18.32 29.47 -3.44
N ILE A 12 19.10 28.53 -2.89
CA ILE A 12 18.65 27.64 -1.80
C ILE A 12 18.74 28.41 -0.48
N ILE A 13 17.70 28.33 0.34
CA ILE A 13 17.74 28.74 1.75
C ILE A 13 18.17 27.53 2.56
N SER A 14 19.34 27.58 3.16
CA SER A 14 19.87 26.51 4.03
C SER A 14 19.92 26.95 5.49
N ASN A 15 20.08 25.97 6.43
CA ASN A 15 20.11 26.18 7.87
C ASN A 15 18.82 26.83 8.46
N VAL A 16 17.69 26.56 7.85
CA VAL A 16 16.39 26.92 8.42
C VAL A 16 16.11 25.98 9.59
N ALA A 17 15.77 26.52 10.75
CA ALA A 17 15.34 25.72 11.90
C ALA A 17 13.97 25.07 11.65
N SER A 18 13.64 24.01 12.39
CA SER A 18 12.30 23.44 12.38
C SER A 18 11.25 24.47 12.77
N PRO A 19 10.10 24.56 12.08
CA PRO A 19 9.06 25.54 12.38
C PRO A 19 8.44 25.28 13.76
N VAL A 20 8.13 26.35 14.48
CA VAL A 20 7.50 26.34 15.81
C VAL A 20 6.16 27.08 15.77
N ALA A 21 6.13 28.22 15.06
CA ALA A 21 4.93 29.03 14.92
C ALA A 21 4.26 28.79 13.55
N SER A 22 2.96 29.04 13.46
CA SER A 22 2.19 28.87 12.23
C SER A 22 2.63 29.77 11.06
N THR A 23 3.49 30.74 11.31
CA THR A 23 4.04 31.67 10.30
C THR A 23 5.48 31.36 9.91
N ASP A 24 6.10 30.33 10.53
CA ASP A 24 7.48 29.95 10.24
C ASP A 24 7.58 29.25 8.86
N ALA A 25 8.74 29.41 8.22
CA ALA A 25 9.05 28.65 7.02
C ALA A 25 9.32 27.19 7.38
N ALA A 26 8.70 26.27 6.68
CA ALA A 26 8.96 24.85 6.83
C ALA A 26 10.24 24.43 6.08
N THR A 27 11.07 23.61 6.71
CA THR A 27 12.16 22.91 6.02
C THR A 27 11.60 21.79 5.16
N LYS A 28 12.34 21.35 4.12
CA LYS A 28 11.98 20.14 3.34
C LYS A 28 11.83 18.94 4.29
N GLN A 29 12.74 18.75 5.23
CA GLN A 29 12.69 17.66 6.20
C GLN A 29 11.37 17.69 7.01
N TYR A 30 10.98 18.84 7.55
CA TYR A 30 9.73 18.97 8.29
C TYR A 30 8.49 18.62 7.44
N VAL A 31 8.49 19.06 6.18
CA VAL A 31 7.40 18.74 5.24
C VAL A 31 7.39 17.23 4.92
N ASP A 32 8.56 16.65 4.68
CA ASP A 32 8.69 15.21 4.43
C ASP A 32 8.21 14.39 5.66
N ASP A 33 8.63 14.78 6.87
CA ASP A 33 8.24 14.09 8.12
C ASP A 33 6.72 14.18 8.38
N VAL A 34 6.10 15.33 8.09
CA VAL A 34 4.65 15.50 8.20
C VAL A 34 3.92 14.72 7.09
N ALA A 35 4.48 14.69 5.88
CA ALA A 35 3.94 13.90 4.78
C ALA A 35 4.06 12.39 5.03
N GLN A 36 5.13 11.94 5.70
CA GLN A 36 5.31 10.54 6.13
C GLN A 36 4.23 10.06 7.11
N GLY A 37 3.55 10.95 7.81
CA GLY A 37 2.37 10.60 8.62
C GLY A 37 1.11 10.28 7.82
N LEU A 38 1.14 10.39 6.49
CA LEU A 38 0.09 10.05 5.54
C LEU A 38 0.68 9.17 4.43
N HIS A 39 1.12 7.97 4.78
CA HIS A 39 1.65 7.00 3.82
C HIS A 39 0.49 6.38 3.00
N THR A 40 0.17 7.03 1.89
CA THR A 40 -0.73 6.50 0.87
C THR A 40 0.04 5.76 -0.19
N HIS A 41 -0.30 4.50 -0.43
CA HIS A 41 0.15 3.75 -1.60
C HIS A 41 -0.81 3.93 -2.76
N ASP A 42 -0.31 3.81 -3.98
CA ASP A 42 -1.14 3.77 -5.17
C ASP A 42 -2.23 2.70 -5.03
N SER A 43 -3.42 3.00 -5.56
CA SER A 43 -4.58 2.13 -5.44
C SER A 43 -4.36 0.78 -6.09
N CYS A 44 -4.98 -0.25 -5.50
CA CYS A 44 -5.02 -1.61 -6.03
C CYS A 44 -6.26 -1.81 -6.91
N ASN A 45 -6.11 -2.56 -8.00
CA ASN A 45 -7.21 -2.92 -8.88
C ASN A 45 -8.15 -3.98 -8.28
N ALA A 46 -7.61 -4.84 -7.42
CA ALA A 46 -8.38 -5.87 -6.71
C ALA A 46 -7.70 -6.22 -5.37
N ALA A 47 -8.45 -6.87 -4.47
CA ALA A 47 -7.92 -7.46 -3.25
C ALA A 47 -8.26 -8.95 -3.17
N THR A 48 -7.38 -9.74 -2.54
CA THR A 48 -7.67 -11.16 -2.30
C THR A 48 -8.84 -11.31 -1.31
N THR A 49 -9.74 -12.27 -1.58
CA THR A 49 -10.84 -12.67 -0.69
C THR A 49 -10.48 -13.91 0.14
N THR A 50 -9.47 -14.65 -0.32
CA THR A 50 -8.90 -15.84 0.29
C THR A 50 -7.44 -15.97 -0.12
N THR A 51 -6.74 -17.05 0.25
CA THR A 51 -5.34 -17.27 -0.12
C THR A 51 -5.17 -17.44 -1.64
N LEU A 52 -4.03 -17.04 -2.17
CA LEU A 52 -3.68 -17.29 -3.58
C LEU A 52 -3.63 -18.78 -3.92
N ALA A 53 -3.29 -19.63 -2.97
CA ALA A 53 -3.37 -21.09 -3.14
C ALA A 53 -4.80 -21.54 -3.49
N THR A 54 -5.80 -21.03 -2.77
CA THR A 54 -7.21 -21.32 -3.04
C THR A 54 -7.66 -20.72 -4.38
N ILE A 55 -7.28 -19.48 -4.66
CA ILE A 55 -7.66 -18.76 -5.89
C ILE A 55 -7.10 -19.49 -7.13
N SER A 56 -5.85 -19.94 -7.08
CA SER A 56 -5.17 -20.60 -8.19
C SER A 56 -5.45 -22.11 -8.30
N GLY A 57 -6.04 -22.70 -7.26
CA GLY A 57 -6.21 -24.15 -7.15
C GLY A 57 -4.88 -24.92 -7.02
N GLY A 58 -3.84 -24.29 -6.50
CA GLY A 58 -2.49 -24.84 -6.40
C GLY A 58 -1.80 -24.52 -5.09
N THR A 59 -0.47 -24.46 -5.12
CA THR A 59 0.38 -24.02 -4.02
C THR A 59 0.97 -22.66 -4.30
N VAL A 60 1.40 -21.94 -3.24
CA VAL A 60 2.09 -20.66 -3.34
C VAL A 60 3.51 -20.80 -2.78
N THR A 61 4.49 -20.30 -3.51
CA THR A 61 5.86 -20.16 -3.06
C THR A 61 6.19 -18.68 -2.95
N TYR A 62 6.63 -18.24 -1.77
CA TYR A 62 7.15 -16.91 -1.56
C TYR A 62 8.67 -16.88 -1.72
N ASN A 63 9.16 -15.91 -2.45
CA ASN A 63 10.58 -15.57 -2.52
C ASN A 63 10.74 -14.13 -2.07
N ASN A 64 11.55 -13.87 -1.05
CA ASN A 64 11.73 -12.55 -0.45
C ASN A 64 12.60 -11.58 -1.30
N GLY A 65 13.12 -12.03 -2.44
CA GLY A 65 14.02 -11.21 -3.24
C GLY A 65 15.22 -10.71 -2.43
N THR A 66 15.53 -9.43 -2.55
CA THR A 66 16.57 -8.80 -1.71
C THR A 66 15.87 -8.00 -0.60
N SER A 67 15.52 -8.68 0.51
CA SER A 67 14.84 -8.06 1.68
C SER A 67 13.55 -7.30 1.30
N GLY A 68 12.74 -7.90 0.43
CA GLY A 68 11.49 -7.32 -0.07
C GLY A 68 11.58 -6.82 -1.52
N VAL A 69 12.70 -6.27 -1.93
CA VAL A 69 12.90 -5.79 -3.31
C VAL A 69 12.89 -6.96 -4.29
N GLY A 70 11.93 -6.93 -5.23
CA GLY A 70 11.72 -8.00 -6.19
C GLY A 70 11.14 -9.28 -5.58
N ALA A 71 10.58 -9.22 -4.37
CA ALA A 71 9.91 -10.36 -3.76
C ALA A 71 8.73 -10.82 -4.61
N THR A 72 8.52 -12.14 -4.66
CA THR A 72 7.48 -12.73 -5.51
C THR A 72 6.61 -13.74 -4.77
N LEU A 73 5.34 -13.81 -5.18
CA LEU A 73 4.43 -14.91 -4.90
C LEU A 73 4.21 -15.67 -6.21
N THR A 74 4.66 -16.93 -6.24
CA THR A 74 4.53 -17.79 -7.41
C THR A 74 3.56 -18.92 -7.11
N THR A 75 2.50 -19.06 -7.93
CA THR A 75 1.52 -20.13 -7.81
C THR A 75 1.81 -21.25 -8.80
N THR A 76 1.48 -22.49 -8.45
CA THR A 76 1.55 -23.62 -9.41
C THR A 76 0.33 -23.68 -10.32
N GLY A 77 -0.81 -23.16 -9.87
CA GLY A 77 -2.01 -22.98 -10.69
C GLY A 77 -2.08 -21.59 -11.28
N THR A 78 -2.73 -21.46 -12.44
CA THR A 78 -3.00 -20.16 -13.08
C THR A 78 -4.27 -19.55 -12.50
N TYR A 79 -4.31 -18.22 -12.41
CA TYR A 79 -5.51 -17.48 -12.05
C TYR A 79 -5.70 -16.28 -12.98
N THR A 80 -6.93 -16.08 -13.38
CA THR A 80 -7.33 -15.00 -14.30
C THR A 80 -8.20 -13.95 -13.65
N THR A 81 -8.73 -14.26 -12.46
CA THR A 81 -9.61 -13.37 -11.71
C THR A 81 -9.26 -13.35 -10.22
N ILE A 82 -9.41 -12.19 -9.59
CA ILE A 82 -9.42 -12.01 -8.13
C ILE A 82 -10.62 -11.13 -7.80
N ASP A 83 -11.45 -11.55 -6.84
CA ASP A 83 -12.66 -10.83 -6.41
C ASP A 83 -13.57 -10.41 -7.59
N GLY A 84 -13.72 -11.28 -8.60
CA GLY A 84 -14.51 -11.01 -9.80
C GLY A 84 -13.83 -10.10 -10.83
N VAL A 85 -12.68 -9.50 -10.52
CA VAL A 85 -11.93 -8.66 -11.45
C VAL A 85 -11.07 -9.52 -12.37
N THR A 86 -11.25 -9.37 -13.69
CA THR A 86 -10.38 -10.01 -14.68
C THR A 86 -9.02 -9.32 -14.69
N LEU A 87 -7.97 -10.11 -14.50
CA LEU A 87 -6.62 -9.60 -14.31
C LEU A 87 -5.83 -9.51 -15.63
N SER A 88 -5.15 -8.39 -15.83
CA SER A 88 -4.07 -8.24 -16.81
C SER A 88 -2.73 -8.05 -16.09
N ASN A 89 -1.62 -8.17 -16.83
CA ASN A 89 -0.31 -7.79 -16.30
C ASN A 89 -0.32 -6.29 -15.94
N ASP A 90 0.55 -5.91 -15.03
CA ASP A 90 0.71 -4.59 -14.44
C ASP A 90 -0.42 -4.13 -13.51
N MET A 91 -1.48 -4.93 -13.34
CA MET A 91 -2.49 -4.66 -12.31
C MET A 91 -1.91 -4.84 -10.91
N ARG A 92 -2.23 -3.89 -10.02
CA ARG A 92 -1.88 -3.91 -8.60
C ARG A 92 -2.91 -4.69 -7.82
N ILE A 93 -2.45 -5.56 -6.96
CA ILE A 93 -3.27 -6.48 -6.15
C ILE A 93 -2.90 -6.32 -4.68
N LEU A 94 -3.90 -6.08 -3.85
CA LEU A 94 -3.76 -6.17 -2.40
C LEU A 94 -3.89 -7.65 -1.99
N VAL A 95 -2.77 -8.28 -1.65
CA VAL A 95 -2.72 -9.62 -1.07
C VAL A 95 -2.75 -9.48 0.44
N LYS A 96 -3.81 -9.99 1.09
CA LYS A 96 -4.05 -9.80 2.53
C LYS A 96 -4.53 -11.04 3.26
N ASN A 97 -4.59 -12.17 2.56
CA ASN A 97 -5.19 -13.40 3.10
C ASN A 97 -4.22 -14.59 3.10
N GLU A 98 -2.91 -14.37 2.92
CA GLU A 98 -1.95 -15.48 2.95
C GLU A 98 -1.85 -16.08 4.37
N VAL A 99 -1.68 -17.41 4.44
CA VAL A 99 -1.53 -18.15 5.71
C VAL A 99 -0.35 -17.61 6.51
N THR A 100 0.75 -17.32 5.82
CA THR A 100 1.90 -16.63 6.40
C THR A 100 1.73 -15.14 6.17
N ALA A 101 1.28 -14.41 7.19
CA ALA A 101 0.97 -12.98 7.07
C ALA A 101 2.15 -12.12 6.60
N ALA A 102 3.40 -12.56 6.81
CA ALA A 102 4.59 -11.91 6.27
C ALA A 102 4.64 -11.87 4.72
N ASN A 103 3.85 -12.70 4.06
CA ASN A 103 3.74 -12.77 2.61
C ASN A 103 2.67 -11.81 2.06
N ASN A 104 1.84 -11.22 2.92
CA ASN A 104 0.87 -10.21 2.51
C ASN A 104 1.57 -8.94 1.99
N GLY A 105 0.81 -8.07 1.34
CA GLY A 105 1.31 -6.80 0.85
C GLY A 105 0.67 -6.37 -0.45
N ILE A 106 1.23 -5.34 -1.06
CA ILE A 106 0.83 -4.85 -2.37
C ILE A 106 1.76 -5.45 -3.43
N TYR A 107 1.18 -6.04 -4.45
CA TYR A 107 1.89 -6.72 -5.53
C TYR A 107 1.41 -6.25 -6.89
N VAL A 108 2.26 -6.40 -7.89
CA VAL A 108 1.94 -6.20 -9.31
C VAL A 108 1.92 -7.54 -10.01
N ARG A 109 0.89 -7.79 -10.80
CA ARG A 109 0.79 -9.02 -11.59
C ARG A 109 1.79 -8.99 -12.74
N THR A 110 2.75 -9.90 -12.73
CA THR A 110 3.77 -10.02 -13.78
C THR A 110 3.49 -11.17 -14.75
N SER A 111 2.71 -12.17 -14.34
CA SER A 111 2.20 -13.22 -15.22
C SER A 111 0.93 -13.88 -14.66
N SER A 112 0.41 -14.89 -15.34
CA SER A 112 -0.75 -15.66 -14.87
C SER A 112 -0.49 -16.49 -13.60
N THR A 113 0.75 -16.59 -13.16
CA THR A 113 1.17 -17.36 -11.99
C THR A 113 2.08 -16.59 -11.03
N VAL A 114 2.48 -15.34 -11.36
CA VAL A 114 3.46 -14.58 -10.58
C VAL A 114 2.93 -13.19 -10.24
N LEU A 115 3.00 -12.87 -8.97
CA LEU A 115 2.88 -11.51 -8.44
C LEU A 115 4.26 -11.08 -7.93
N THR A 116 4.70 -9.87 -8.31
CA THR A 116 5.93 -9.25 -7.81
C THR A 116 5.56 -8.12 -6.89
N ARG A 117 6.21 -8.02 -5.73
CA ARG A 117 5.95 -6.96 -4.74
C ARG A 117 6.10 -5.58 -5.40
N ALA A 118 5.16 -4.70 -5.15
CA ALA A 118 5.16 -3.35 -5.73
C ALA A 118 6.38 -2.55 -5.25
N THR A 119 6.89 -1.68 -6.09
CA THR A 119 8.13 -0.91 -5.83
C THR A 119 7.96 0.16 -4.76
N ASP A 120 6.74 0.57 -4.48
CA ASP A 120 6.35 1.48 -3.41
C ASP A 120 5.92 0.74 -2.11
N PHE A 121 6.15 -0.58 -2.04
CA PHE A 121 5.81 -1.43 -0.89
C PHE A 121 6.84 -2.57 -0.73
N ASN A 122 8.12 -2.27 -0.91
CA ASN A 122 9.18 -3.27 -0.96
C ASN A 122 10.37 -3.01 -0.01
N SER A 123 10.30 -1.96 0.81
CA SER A 123 11.28 -1.65 1.85
C SER A 123 10.60 -1.41 3.20
N VAL A 124 11.34 -1.50 4.29
CA VAL A 124 10.79 -1.32 5.65
C VAL A 124 10.20 0.08 5.83
N SER A 125 10.80 1.10 5.21
CA SER A 125 10.31 2.48 5.26
C SER A 125 9.06 2.73 4.41
N GLU A 126 8.64 1.76 3.63
CA GLU A 126 7.42 1.78 2.80
C GLU A 126 6.35 0.81 3.32
N ILE A 127 6.59 0.15 4.47
CA ILE A 127 5.66 -0.80 5.10
C ILE A 127 5.57 -0.45 6.58
N GLU A 128 4.88 0.64 6.89
CA GLU A 128 4.72 1.11 8.26
C GLU A 128 3.27 0.94 8.75
N ALA A 129 3.10 0.84 10.06
CA ALA A 129 1.76 0.85 10.65
C ALA A 129 1.09 2.21 10.39
N GLY A 130 -0.08 2.18 9.76
CA GLY A 130 -0.80 3.38 9.31
C GLY A 130 -0.77 3.60 7.81
N ASP A 131 0.09 2.89 7.06
CA ASP A 131 0.08 2.89 5.60
C ASP A 131 -1.26 2.41 5.07
N PHE A 132 -1.77 3.04 4.04
CA PHE A 132 -3.06 2.66 3.49
C PHE A 132 -3.11 2.69 1.97
N THR A 133 -4.02 1.91 1.43
CA THR A 133 -4.35 1.87 0.00
C THR A 133 -5.85 1.72 -0.21
N PHE A 134 -6.31 2.09 -1.41
CA PHE A 134 -7.69 1.85 -1.82
C PHE A 134 -7.75 0.72 -2.85
N VAL A 135 -8.82 -0.06 -2.81
CA VAL A 135 -9.18 -1.06 -3.81
C VAL A 135 -10.28 -0.47 -4.68
N THR A 136 -10.06 -0.40 -5.99
CA THR A 136 -10.91 0.34 -6.93
C THR A 136 -11.92 -0.52 -7.68
N ALA A 137 -11.79 -1.86 -7.60
CA ALA A 137 -12.75 -2.77 -8.22
C ALA A 137 -12.83 -4.09 -7.43
N GLY A 138 -13.92 -4.81 -7.61
CA GLY A 138 -14.19 -6.09 -6.96
C GLY A 138 -15.67 -6.37 -6.82
N THR A 139 -16.01 -7.63 -6.52
CA THR A 139 -17.37 -8.01 -6.14
C THR A 139 -17.62 -7.76 -4.64
N VAL A 140 -16.58 -7.97 -3.81
CA VAL A 140 -16.64 -7.85 -2.35
C VAL A 140 -15.97 -6.56 -1.88
N TYR A 141 -14.83 -6.20 -2.49
CA TYR A 141 -13.97 -5.12 -2.00
C TYR A 141 -13.89 -3.90 -2.92
N ASP A 142 -14.86 -3.74 -3.83
CA ASP A 142 -14.97 -2.52 -4.63
C ASP A 142 -15.08 -1.27 -3.76
N ASN A 143 -14.31 -0.23 -4.09
CA ASN A 143 -14.30 1.06 -3.39
C ASN A 143 -14.04 0.96 -1.87
N THR A 144 -13.15 0.07 -1.47
CA THR A 144 -12.77 -0.12 -0.05
C THR A 144 -11.38 0.45 0.24
N GLY A 145 -11.21 0.98 1.46
CA GLY A 145 -9.93 1.45 2.00
C GLY A 145 -9.35 0.48 3.02
N TRP A 146 -8.07 0.22 2.94
CA TRP A 146 -7.32 -0.73 3.77
C TRP A 146 -6.11 -0.08 4.39
N VAL A 147 -5.92 -0.26 5.70
CA VAL A 147 -4.78 0.23 6.47
C VAL A 147 -3.94 -0.96 6.95
N GLN A 148 -2.63 -0.85 6.80
CA GLN A 148 -1.66 -1.75 7.38
C GLN A 148 -1.51 -1.43 8.88
N THR A 149 -1.58 -2.43 9.76
CA THR A 149 -1.68 -2.23 11.21
C THR A 149 -0.52 -2.81 12.00
N ALA A 150 0.32 -3.63 11.38
CA ALA A 150 1.45 -4.27 12.03
C ALA A 150 2.74 -3.43 11.93
N THR A 151 3.62 -3.55 12.91
CA THR A 151 4.97 -3.00 12.81
C THR A 151 5.86 -4.00 12.08
N VAL A 152 6.46 -3.59 10.97
CA VAL A 152 7.36 -4.43 10.15
C VAL A 152 8.79 -3.93 10.30
N VAL A 153 9.65 -4.75 10.87
CA VAL A 153 11.10 -4.50 11.02
C VAL A 153 11.89 -5.35 10.03
N THR A 154 11.38 -6.53 9.70
CA THR A 154 12.04 -7.48 8.78
C THR A 154 11.03 -8.05 7.80
N ILE A 155 11.11 -7.60 6.53
CA ILE A 155 10.24 -8.09 5.45
C ILE A 155 10.48 -9.57 5.21
N GLY A 156 9.39 -10.34 5.08
CA GLY A 156 9.41 -11.78 4.91
C GLY A 156 9.45 -12.55 6.24
N THR A 157 9.50 -11.85 7.36
CA THR A 157 9.46 -12.43 8.72
C THR A 157 8.31 -11.87 9.55
N ASP A 158 8.22 -10.54 9.63
CA ASP A 158 7.17 -9.89 10.42
C ASP A 158 5.84 -9.89 9.66
N PRO A 159 4.71 -10.01 10.35
CA PRO A 159 3.40 -10.02 9.73
C PRO A 159 3.10 -8.67 9.07
N ILE A 160 2.38 -8.71 7.95
CA ILE A 160 1.82 -7.55 7.27
C ILE A 160 0.30 -7.73 7.33
N ASP A 161 -0.33 -7.00 8.26
CA ASP A 161 -1.73 -7.16 8.58
C ASP A 161 -2.55 -5.97 8.07
N TRP A 162 -3.64 -6.27 7.37
CA TRP A 162 -4.51 -5.28 6.77
C TRP A 162 -5.88 -5.26 7.44
N THR A 163 -6.35 -4.07 7.79
CA THR A 163 -7.68 -3.83 8.33
C THR A 163 -8.46 -2.89 7.41
N GLN A 164 -9.69 -3.25 7.08
CA GLN A 164 -10.57 -2.38 6.31
C GLN A 164 -11.04 -1.21 7.19
N PHE A 165 -10.85 0.02 6.73
CA PHE A 165 -11.30 1.23 7.44
C PHE A 165 -12.42 1.98 6.72
N SER A 166 -12.59 1.76 5.40
CA SER A 166 -13.69 2.32 4.63
C SER A 166 -14.24 1.29 3.64
N GLY A 167 -15.51 1.42 3.31
CA GLY A 167 -16.21 0.59 2.33
C GLY A 167 -17.54 1.22 1.98
N ALA A 168 -18.13 0.80 0.87
CA ALA A 168 -19.52 1.13 0.57
C ALA A 168 -20.41 0.51 1.66
N GLY A 169 -20.69 1.25 2.72
CA GLY A 169 -21.66 0.86 3.72
C GLY A 169 -23.02 0.68 3.04
N THR A 170 -23.58 -0.52 3.09
CA THR A 170 -25.01 -0.70 2.82
C THR A 170 -25.76 0.05 3.93
N TYR A 171 -26.20 1.25 3.64
CA TYR A 171 -27.19 1.94 4.45
C TYR A 171 -28.50 1.14 4.32
N SER A 172 -28.76 0.26 5.26
CA SER A 172 -30.10 -0.25 5.47
C SER A 172 -30.94 0.90 6.04
N ALA A 173 -31.86 1.43 5.23
CA ALA A 173 -32.85 2.33 5.77
C ALA A 173 -33.58 1.61 6.92
N GLY A 174 -33.45 2.15 8.13
CA GLY A 174 -34.21 1.65 9.26
C GLY A 174 -35.70 1.73 8.93
N THR A 175 -36.41 0.64 9.09
CA THR A 175 -37.89 0.64 9.08
C THR A 175 -38.34 1.49 10.26
N GLY A 176 -38.84 2.72 9.96
CA GLY A 176 -39.48 3.59 10.92
C GLY A 176 -40.81 3.01 11.44
#